data_078d96515d96cc49949a4b1024351890
#
_entry.id   078d96515d96cc49949a4b1024351890
#
_cell.length_a   1.000
_cell.length_b   1.000
_cell.length_c   1.000
_cell.angle_alpha   90.00
_cell.angle_beta   90.00
_cell.angle_gamma   90.00
#
_symmetry.space_group_name_H-M   'P 1'
#
loop_
_entity.id
_entity.type
_entity.pdbx_description
1 polymer ?
#
loop_
_entity_poly.entity_id
_entity_poly.type
_entity_poly.pdbx_seq_one_letter_code
_entity_poly.pdbx_strand_id
1 'polypeptide(L)'
;MLLWAGLFLIAVGVACVAIDRRAVHVIYDHVGAKFHAFFSATTHLAKAAHWLLAACLVYGSGWAWLHWIGENATIRLASQCALAFIASLALGSAILHGIKLVLGRKRPRDELEMNQYGFIPFGFNLDWNSFPSGHALTIMCVAVIATALWPQLAVLWFAAALWLGLTRALLTAHFLSDVFVGAGIGLLCTRVVLEHFFPQLTQPWF
;
A
#
# COMPACT_ATOMS: atom_id res chain seq x y z
N MET A 1 -11.46 13.43 -4.93
CA MET A 1 -10.44 12.97 -5.92
C MET A 1 -9.88 11.59 -5.59
N LEU A 2 -9.64 11.25 -4.34
CA LEU A 2 -9.10 9.92 -3.95
C LEU A 2 -9.99 8.74 -4.42
N LEU A 3 -11.32 8.89 -4.44
CA LEU A 3 -12.21 7.86 -4.98
C LEU A 3 -11.86 7.51 -6.42
N TRP A 4 -11.82 8.54 -7.27
CA TRP A 4 -11.56 8.33 -8.70
C TRP A 4 -10.14 7.85 -8.96
N ALA A 5 -9.15 8.35 -8.20
CA ALA A 5 -7.77 7.88 -8.28
C ALA A 5 -7.65 6.40 -7.86
N GLY A 6 -8.32 6.01 -6.77
CA GLY A 6 -8.35 4.62 -6.31
C GLY A 6 -9.00 3.68 -7.32
N LEU A 7 -10.17 4.07 -7.85
CA LEU A 7 -10.86 3.29 -8.89
C LEU A 7 -10.05 3.23 -10.19
N PHE A 8 -9.41 4.32 -10.58
CA PHE A 8 -8.52 4.36 -11.76
C PHE A 8 -7.33 3.41 -11.58
N LEU A 9 -6.65 3.42 -10.42
CA LEU A 9 -5.55 2.50 -10.16
C LEU A 9 -6.00 1.04 -10.19
N ILE A 10 -7.18 0.73 -9.65
CA ILE A 10 -7.74 -0.63 -9.73
C ILE A 10 -8.01 -1.01 -11.19
N ALA A 11 -8.63 -0.13 -11.97
CA ALA A 11 -8.90 -0.38 -13.38
C ALA A 11 -7.61 -0.59 -14.20
N VAL A 12 -6.59 0.27 -13.98
CA VAL A 12 -5.25 0.09 -14.57
C VAL A 12 -4.65 -1.25 -14.16
N GLY A 13 -4.74 -1.60 -12.86
CA GLY A 13 -4.24 -2.86 -12.36
C GLY A 13 -4.93 -4.06 -13.01
N VAL A 14 -6.25 -4.03 -13.14
CA VAL A 14 -6.98 -5.09 -13.86
C VAL A 14 -6.56 -5.19 -15.32
N ALA A 15 -6.39 -4.06 -16.00
CA ALA A 15 -5.88 -4.05 -17.38
C ALA A 15 -4.45 -4.60 -17.49
N CYS A 16 -3.59 -4.30 -16.50
CA CYS A 16 -2.22 -4.81 -16.47
C CYS A 16 -2.12 -6.34 -16.36
N VAL A 17 -3.16 -7.05 -15.90
CA VAL A 17 -3.17 -8.52 -15.87
C VAL A 17 -2.87 -9.11 -17.27
N ALA A 18 -3.35 -8.45 -18.33
CA ALA A 18 -3.13 -8.90 -19.71
C ALA A 18 -1.66 -8.83 -20.15
N ILE A 19 -0.86 -7.96 -19.54
CA ILE A 19 0.56 -7.75 -19.91
C ILE A 19 1.54 -8.26 -18.85
N ASP A 20 1.08 -8.62 -17.65
CA ASP A 20 1.93 -8.98 -16.51
C ASP A 20 2.98 -10.03 -16.84
N ARG A 21 2.58 -11.06 -17.55
CA ARG A 21 3.48 -12.15 -17.94
C ARG A 21 4.64 -11.67 -18.82
N ARG A 22 4.36 -10.82 -19.80
CA ARG A 22 5.41 -10.22 -20.64
C ARG A 22 6.25 -9.21 -19.86
N ALA A 23 5.59 -8.38 -19.05
CA ALA A 23 6.25 -7.35 -18.27
C ALA A 23 7.26 -7.94 -17.28
N VAL A 24 6.95 -9.05 -16.62
CA VAL A 24 7.87 -9.66 -15.65
C VAL A 24 9.13 -10.21 -16.33
N HIS A 25 9.04 -10.82 -17.51
CA HIS A 25 10.21 -11.26 -18.25
C HIS A 25 11.07 -10.09 -18.71
N VAL A 26 10.45 -9.04 -19.26
CA VAL A 26 11.19 -7.82 -19.66
C VAL A 26 11.90 -7.17 -18.46
N ILE A 27 11.21 -7.06 -17.30
CA ILE A 27 11.81 -6.52 -16.09
C ILE A 27 12.98 -7.37 -15.62
N TYR A 28 12.82 -8.69 -15.58
CA TYR A 28 13.85 -9.63 -15.16
C TYR A 28 15.12 -9.53 -16.01
N ASP A 29 14.95 -9.42 -17.33
CA ASP A 29 16.06 -9.37 -18.29
C ASP A 29 16.81 -8.01 -18.25
N HIS A 30 16.14 -6.90 -17.86
CA HIS A 30 16.71 -5.57 -17.97
C HIS A 30 17.12 -4.96 -16.61
N VAL A 31 16.64 -5.47 -15.48
CA VAL A 31 17.01 -4.97 -14.15
C VAL A 31 18.34 -5.60 -13.70
N GLY A 32 19.45 -4.91 -13.96
CA GLY A 32 20.78 -5.36 -13.54
C GLY A 32 20.98 -5.36 -12.02
N ALA A 33 22.01 -6.09 -11.57
CA ALA A 33 22.30 -6.31 -10.15
C ALA A 33 22.39 -5.03 -9.28
N LYS A 34 22.95 -3.93 -9.82
CA LYS A 34 23.04 -2.65 -9.12
C LYS A 34 21.69 -2.02 -8.83
N PHE A 35 20.78 -2.04 -9.83
CA PHE A 35 19.41 -1.54 -9.67
C PHE A 35 18.61 -2.44 -8.72
N HIS A 36 18.81 -3.75 -8.81
CA HIS A 36 18.17 -4.69 -7.90
C HIS A 36 18.56 -4.41 -6.43
N ALA A 37 19.84 -4.16 -6.13
CA ALA A 37 20.28 -3.80 -4.79
C ALA A 37 19.66 -2.48 -4.30
N PHE A 38 19.59 -1.46 -5.15
CA PHE A 38 18.95 -0.18 -4.83
C PHE A 38 17.45 -0.34 -4.55
N PHE A 39 16.72 -1.06 -5.41
CA PHE A 39 15.29 -1.31 -5.18
C PHE A 39 15.04 -2.16 -3.94
N SER A 40 15.90 -3.14 -3.68
CA SER A 40 15.83 -3.97 -2.46
C SER A 40 16.03 -3.14 -1.20
N ALA A 41 16.94 -2.19 -1.19
CA ALA A 41 17.16 -1.29 -0.06
C ALA A 41 15.95 -0.36 0.16
N THR A 42 15.45 0.27 -0.92
CA THR A 42 14.34 1.23 -0.83
C THR A 42 13.00 0.60 -0.53
N THR A 43 12.72 -0.62 -1.02
CA THR A 43 11.43 -1.31 -0.79
C THR A 43 11.15 -1.60 0.68
N HIS A 44 12.18 -1.63 1.54
CA HIS A 44 12.00 -1.80 2.99
C HIS A 44 11.15 -0.69 3.60
N LEU A 45 11.17 0.53 3.03
CA LEU A 45 10.33 1.64 3.46
C LEU A 45 8.83 1.40 3.23
N ALA A 46 8.45 0.46 2.37
CA ALA A 46 7.06 0.09 2.14
C ALA A 46 6.55 -1.04 3.04
N LYS A 47 7.36 -1.55 3.99
CA LYS A 47 6.93 -2.61 4.92
C LYS A 47 5.97 -2.07 5.96
N ALA A 48 4.79 -2.70 6.08
CA ALA A 48 3.75 -2.32 7.03
C ALA A 48 4.23 -2.29 8.49
N ALA A 49 5.11 -3.22 8.89
CA ALA A 49 5.55 -3.36 10.28
C ALA A 49 6.21 -2.08 10.84
N HIS A 50 7.05 -1.41 10.04
CA HIS A 50 7.74 -0.19 10.49
C HIS A 50 6.75 0.96 10.73
N TRP A 51 5.83 1.15 9.79
CA TRP A 51 4.82 2.20 9.87
C TRP A 51 3.80 1.92 10.96
N LEU A 52 3.41 0.65 11.14
CA LEU A 52 2.50 0.25 12.19
C LEU A 52 3.13 0.46 13.57
N LEU A 53 4.40 0.07 13.76
CA LEU A 53 5.14 0.30 15.00
C LEU A 53 5.23 1.81 15.29
N ALA A 54 5.64 2.61 14.30
CA ALA A 54 5.71 4.06 14.45
C ALA A 54 4.34 4.68 14.81
N ALA A 55 3.28 4.28 14.12
CA ALA A 55 1.93 4.75 14.41
C ALA A 55 1.45 4.34 15.81
N CYS A 56 1.71 3.12 16.25
CA CYS A 56 1.38 2.67 17.60
C CYS A 56 2.14 3.48 18.68
N LEU A 57 3.42 3.77 18.44
CA LEU A 57 4.22 4.60 19.35
C LEU A 57 3.71 6.04 19.40
N VAL A 58 3.43 6.67 18.24
CA VAL A 58 2.88 8.02 18.18
C VAL A 58 1.52 8.10 18.85
N TYR A 59 0.63 7.14 18.57
CA TYR A 59 -0.69 7.10 19.19
C TYR A 59 -0.61 6.89 20.71
N GLY A 60 0.17 5.89 21.17
CA GLY A 60 0.28 5.57 22.59
C GLY A 60 0.93 6.69 23.41
N SER A 61 2.03 7.27 22.90
CA SER A 61 2.66 8.40 23.58
C SER A 61 1.80 9.67 23.56
N GLY A 62 1.11 9.93 22.45
CA GLY A 62 0.19 11.05 22.32
C GLY A 62 -1.03 10.90 23.22
N TRP A 63 -1.61 9.71 23.32
CA TRP A 63 -2.69 9.41 24.26
C TRP A 63 -2.25 9.64 25.71
N ALA A 64 -1.07 9.14 26.10
CA ALA A 64 -0.53 9.34 27.44
C ALA A 64 -0.30 10.82 27.75
N TRP A 65 0.26 11.57 26.80
CA TRP A 65 0.45 13.02 26.96
C TRP A 65 -0.86 13.75 27.20
N LEU A 66 -1.86 13.53 26.32
CA LEU A 66 -3.16 14.21 26.41
C LEU A 66 -3.93 13.85 27.69
N HIS A 67 -3.70 12.64 28.22
CA HIS A 67 -4.38 12.19 29.43
C HIS A 67 -3.75 12.73 30.72
N TRP A 68 -2.41 12.79 30.82
CA TRP A 68 -1.70 13.07 32.04
C TRP A 68 -1.05 14.47 32.10
N ILE A 69 -0.75 15.09 30.96
CA ILE A 69 -0.05 16.38 30.92
C ILE A 69 -0.99 17.49 30.49
N GLY A 70 -1.87 17.23 29.53
CA GLY A 70 -2.90 18.17 29.10
C GLY A 70 -3.03 18.32 27.60
N GLU A 71 -3.92 19.20 27.19
CA GLU A 71 -4.29 19.44 25.82
C GLU A 71 -3.17 20.09 25.01
N ASN A 72 -2.89 19.48 23.82
CA ASN A 72 -1.98 20.02 22.83
C ASN A 72 -2.51 19.66 21.42
N ALA A 73 -2.80 20.67 20.62
CA ALA A 73 -3.41 20.51 19.31
C ALA A 73 -2.53 19.69 18.34
N THR A 74 -1.21 19.88 18.37
CA THR A 74 -0.27 19.16 17.53
C THR A 74 -0.20 17.68 17.89
N ILE A 75 -0.14 17.37 19.19
CA ILE A 75 -0.11 16.00 19.69
C ILE A 75 -1.44 15.29 19.38
N ARG A 76 -2.56 16.00 19.56
CA ARG A 76 -3.88 15.49 19.20
C ARG A 76 -3.97 15.16 17.71
N LEU A 77 -3.52 16.07 16.85
CA LEU A 77 -3.49 15.86 15.39
C LEU A 77 -2.63 14.65 15.03
N ALA A 78 -1.41 14.56 15.55
CA ALA A 78 -0.50 13.44 15.29
C ALA A 78 -1.11 12.10 15.74
N SER A 79 -1.74 12.07 16.93
CA SER A 79 -2.41 10.86 17.46
C SER A 79 -3.60 10.44 16.58
N GLN A 80 -4.39 11.40 16.10
CA GLN A 80 -5.51 11.11 15.18
C GLN A 80 -5.02 10.58 13.85
N CYS A 81 -3.96 11.16 13.28
CA CYS A 81 -3.34 10.64 12.05
C CYS A 81 -2.78 9.22 12.23
N ALA A 82 -2.12 8.94 13.35
CA ALA A 82 -1.62 7.61 13.66
C ALA A 82 -2.75 6.58 13.79
N LEU A 83 -3.83 6.91 14.49
CA LEU A 83 -5.00 6.05 14.62
C LEU A 83 -5.72 5.85 13.28
N ALA A 84 -5.86 6.91 12.49
CA ALA A 84 -6.44 6.84 11.15
C ALA A 84 -5.62 5.92 10.22
N PHE A 85 -4.28 5.99 10.29
CA PHE A 85 -3.41 5.08 9.56
C PHE A 85 -3.62 3.62 9.99
N ILE A 86 -3.62 3.35 11.30
CA ILE A 86 -3.84 1.99 11.85
C ILE A 86 -5.18 1.43 11.36
N ALA A 87 -6.25 2.22 11.46
CA ALA A 87 -7.58 1.81 11.01
C ALA A 87 -7.64 1.57 9.49
N SER A 88 -7.01 2.45 8.70
CA SER A 88 -6.94 2.31 7.23
C SER A 88 -6.17 1.05 6.81
N LEU A 89 -5.04 0.80 7.47
CA LEU A 89 -4.23 -0.38 7.22
C LEU A 89 -4.97 -1.66 7.63
N ALA A 90 -5.69 -1.66 8.75
CA ALA A 90 -6.48 -2.79 9.21
C ALA A 90 -7.61 -3.12 8.23
N LEU A 91 -8.40 -2.12 7.82
CA LEU A 91 -9.47 -2.27 6.84
C LEU A 91 -8.92 -2.78 5.49
N GLY A 92 -7.88 -2.11 4.98
CA GLY A 92 -7.24 -2.48 3.72
C GLY A 92 -6.64 -3.88 3.76
N SER A 93 -6.00 -4.27 4.87
CA SER A 93 -5.44 -5.62 5.06
C SER A 93 -6.52 -6.68 5.12
N ALA A 94 -7.65 -6.43 5.79
CA ALA A 94 -8.77 -7.36 5.83
C ALA A 94 -9.31 -7.64 4.42
N ILE A 95 -9.56 -6.59 3.63
CA ILE A 95 -10.01 -6.72 2.24
C ILE A 95 -8.96 -7.44 1.39
N LEU A 96 -7.70 -7.03 1.50
CA LEU A 96 -6.59 -7.61 0.74
C LEU A 96 -6.42 -9.11 1.02
N HIS A 97 -6.46 -9.52 2.28
CA HIS A 97 -6.34 -10.94 2.64
C HIS A 97 -7.56 -11.76 2.21
N GLY A 98 -8.77 -11.18 2.27
CA GLY A 98 -9.96 -11.79 1.69
C GLY A 98 -9.80 -12.05 0.19
N ILE A 99 -9.32 -11.06 -0.57
CA ILE A 99 -9.05 -11.20 -2.01
C ILE A 99 -7.98 -12.28 -2.26
N LYS A 100 -6.89 -12.29 -1.48
CA LYS A 100 -5.82 -13.30 -1.61
C LYS A 100 -6.34 -14.73 -1.43
N LEU A 101 -7.18 -14.95 -0.43
CA LEU A 101 -7.75 -16.26 -0.16
C LEU A 101 -8.68 -16.72 -1.29
N VAL A 102 -9.50 -15.81 -1.82
CA VAL A 102 -10.48 -16.13 -2.86
C VAL A 102 -9.83 -16.30 -4.23
N LEU A 103 -8.98 -15.37 -4.64
CA LEU A 103 -8.42 -15.37 -5.98
C LEU A 103 -7.17 -16.24 -6.13
N GLY A 104 -6.34 -16.35 -5.10
CA GLY A 104 -5.08 -17.09 -5.12
C GLY A 104 -4.24 -16.82 -6.36
N ARG A 105 -3.05 -16.24 -6.23
CA ARG A 105 -2.20 -15.95 -7.39
C ARG A 105 -0.78 -16.40 -7.16
N LYS A 106 -0.21 -17.10 -8.13
CA LYS A 106 1.22 -17.43 -8.17
C LYS A 106 2.06 -16.14 -8.20
N ARG A 107 3.27 -16.20 -7.70
CA ARG A 107 4.20 -15.06 -7.71
C ARG A 107 5.02 -15.00 -9.02
N PRO A 108 5.60 -13.84 -9.36
CA PRO A 108 6.50 -13.70 -10.50
C PRO A 108 7.62 -14.72 -10.55
N ARG A 109 8.22 -15.11 -9.42
CA ARG A 109 9.26 -16.15 -9.39
C ARG A 109 8.74 -17.51 -9.88
N ASP A 110 7.48 -17.87 -9.57
CA ASP A 110 6.88 -19.13 -10.01
C ASP A 110 6.72 -19.15 -11.54
N GLU A 111 6.44 -17.98 -12.14
CA GLU A 111 6.45 -17.82 -13.59
C GLU A 111 7.85 -17.93 -14.18
N LEU A 112 8.85 -17.25 -13.59
CA LEU A 112 10.21 -17.21 -14.10
C LEU A 112 10.94 -18.56 -13.96
N GLU A 113 10.73 -19.29 -12.88
CA GLU A 113 11.42 -20.54 -12.57
C GLU A 113 10.68 -21.78 -13.09
N MET A 114 9.34 -21.78 -13.05
CA MET A 114 8.52 -22.95 -13.30
C MET A 114 7.49 -22.77 -14.43
N ASN A 115 7.48 -21.59 -15.07
CA ASN A 115 6.48 -21.24 -16.10
C ASN A 115 5.02 -21.35 -15.58
N GLN A 116 4.79 -20.99 -14.32
CA GLN A 116 3.49 -21.08 -13.65
C GLN A 116 2.91 -19.69 -13.44
N TYR A 117 1.97 -19.31 -14.29
CA TYR A 117 1.28 -18.01 -14.26
C TYR A 117 -0.22 -18.19 -14.06
N GLY A 118 -0.84 -17.24 -13.39
CA GLY A 118 -2.28 -17.11 -13.32
C GLY A 118 -2.86 -17.14 -11.92
N PHE A 119 -4.18 -17.12 -11.89
CA PHE A 119 -5.00 -17.17 -10.68
C PHE A 119 -5.51 -18.61 -10.47
N ILE A 120 -5.70 -18.99 -9.22
CA ILE A 120 -6.24 -20.29 -8.81
C ILE A 120 -7.37 -20.01 -7.82
N PRO A 121 -8.55 -19.58 -8.32
CA PRO A 121 -9.67 -19.18 -7.48
C PRO A 121 -10.09 -20.33 -6.56
N PHE A 122 -10.42 -19.96 -5.31
CA PHE A 122 -10.89 -20.88 -4.26
C PHE A 122 -9.92 -22.01 -3.91
N GLY A 123 -8.63 -21.83 -4.26
CA GLY A 123 -7.59 -22.79 -3.86
C GLY A 123 -7.23 -22.73 -2.39
N PHE A 124 -7.53 -21.63 -1.70
CA PHE A 124 -7.27 -21.36 -0.28
C PHE A 124 -5.83 -21.69 0.17
N ASN A 125 -4.87 -21.60 -0.76
CA ASN A 125 -3.48 -21.84 -0.48
C ASN A 125 -2.76 -20.55 -0.12
N LEU A 126 -2.14 -20.51 1.06
CA LEU A 126 -1.42 -19.34 1.57
C LEU A 126 -0.15 -19.00 0.77
N ASP A 127 0.41 -19.95 0.01
CA ASP A 127 1.57 -19.72 -0.85
C ASP A 127 1.20 -18.93 -2.12
N TRP A 128 -0.07 -18.97 -2.53
CA TRP A 128 -0.57 -18.26 -3.71
C TRP A 128 -1.10 -16.87 -3.35
N ASN A 129 -0.22 -16.05 -2.81
CA ASN A 129 -0.55 -14.79 -2.17
C ASN A 129 0.01 -13.54 -2.87
N SER A 130 0.26 -13.60 -4.19
CA SER A 130 0.80 -12.46 -4.93
C SER A 130 -0.19 -11.30 -5.00
N PHE A 131 -1.43 -11.55 -5.40
CA PHE A 131 -2.43 -10.51 -5.68
C PHE A 131 -3.39 -10.27 -4.50
N PRO A 132 -3.62 -9.01 -4.11
CA PRO A 132 -2.92 -7.78 -4.45
C PRO A 132 -1.67 -7.53 -3.57
N SER A 133 -0.87 -6.48 -3.88
CA SER A 133 0.36 -6.15 -3.13
C SER A 133 0.09 -5.40 -1.83
N GLY A 134 0.48 -6.02 -0.69
CA GLY A 134 0.36 -5.37 0.62
C GLY A 134 1.33 -4.20 0.84
N HIS A 135 2.52 -4.22 0.23
CA HIS A 135 3.46 -3.09 0.28
C HIS A 135 2.89 -1.86 -0.41
N ALA A 136 2.29 -2.03 -1.61
CA ALA A 136 1.67 -0.94 -2.33
C ALA A 136 0.47 -0.35 -1.58
N LEU A 137 -0.36 -1.20 -0.97
CA LEU A 137 -1.44 -0.78 -0.09
C LEU A 137 -0.91 0.07 1.07
N THR A 138 0.07 -0.45 1.81
CA THR A 138 0.61 0.22 3.01
C THR A 138 1.15 1.61 2.69
N ILE A 139 2.03 1.70 1.66
CA ILE A 139 2.67 2.98 1.38
C ILE A 139 1.69 4.01 0.81
N MET A 140 0.61 3.57 0.18
CA MET A 140 -0.44 4.46 -0.28
C MET A 140 -1.28 4.99 0.90
N CYS A 141 -1.58 4.16 1.91
CA CYS A 141 -2.17 4.64 3.18
C CYS A 141 -1.27 5.69 3.84
N VAL A 142 0.05 5.45 3.89
CA VAL A 142 1.03 6.43 4.40
C VAL A 142 0.95 7.74 3.63
N ALA A 143 0.92 7.70 2.30
CA ALA A 143 0.88 8.92 1.48
C ALA A 143 -0.36 9.77 1.75
N VAL A 144 -1.54 9.15 1.88
CA VAL A 144 -2.78 9.89 2.20
C VAL A 144 -2.70 10.53 3.59
N ILE A 145 -2.24 9.79 4.60
CA ILE A 145 -2.11 10.33 5.97
C ILE A 145 -1.02 11.40 6.04
N ALA A 146 0.13 11.22 5.38
CA ALA A 146 1.16 12.24 5.29
C ALA A 146 0.64 13.52 4.62
N THR A 147 -0.23 13.40 3.63
CA THR A 147 -0.89 14.53 2.99
C THR A 147 -1.88 15.24 3.91
N ALA A 148 -2.53 14.54 4.84
CA ALA A 148 -3.36 15.19 5.86
C ALA A 148 -2.52 16.06 6.82
N LEU A 149 -1.27 15.67 7.11
CA LEU A 149 -0.33 16.45 7.93
C LEU A 149 0.37 17.57 7.15
N TRP A 150 0.78 17.30 5.91
CA TRP A 150 1.55 18.22 5.05
C TRP A 150 0.96 18.27 3.64
N PRO A 151 -0.19 18.94 3.45
CA PRO A 151 -0.91 18.95 2.17
C PRO A 151 -0.10 19.61 1.03
N GLN A 152 0.79 20.54 1.34
CA GLN A 152 1.68 21.18 0.37
C GLN A 152 2.68 20.20 -0.28
N LEU A 153 2.93 19.05 0.34
CA LEU A 153 3.82 18.00 -0.16
C LEU A 153 3.06 16.83 -0.79
N ALA A 154 1.76 16.98 -1.07
CA ALA A 154 0.91 15.89 -1.57
C ALA A 154 1.52 15.17 -2.79
N VAL A 155 1.97 15.94 -3.79
CA VAL A 155 2.58 15.38 -5.00
C VAL A 155 3.81 14.51 -4.66
N LEU A 156 4.64 14.98 -3.73
CA LEU A 156 5.82 14.24 -3.29
C LEU A 156 5.43 12.92 -2.59
N TRP A 157 4.44 12.96 -1.69
CA TRP A 157 3.99 11.76 -0.98
C TRP A 157 3.44 10.71 -1.92
N PHE A 158 2.57 11.09 -2.86
CA PHE A 158 2.00 10.15 -3.83
C PHE A 158 3.04 9.65 -4.83
N ALA A 159 3.97 10.51 -5.30
CA ALA A 159 5.06 10.10 -6.17
C ALA A 159 5.99 9.08 -5.47
N ALA A 160 6.35 9.34 -4.20
CA ALA A 160 7.14 8.41 -3.41
C ALA A 160 6.42 7.08 -3.16
N ALA A 161 5.12 7.12 -2.87
CA ALA A 161 4.31 5.92 -2.67
C ALA A 161 4.20 5.08 -3.95
N LEU A 162 3.96 5.72 -5.08
CA LEU A 162 3.92 5.04 -6.39
C LEU A 162 5.27 4.41 -6.72
N TRP A 163 6.37 5.16 -6.53
CA TRP A 163 7.73 4.65 -6.71
C TRP A 163 8.00 3.43 -5.84
N LEU A 164 7.78 3.53 -4.52
CA LEU A 164 8.00 2.44 -3.57
C LEU A 164 7.10 1.23 -3.87
N GLY A 165 5.88 1.46 -4.31
CA GLY A 165 5.00 0.40 -4.78
C GLY A 165 5.56 -0.32 -6.01
N LEU A 166 6.03 0.44 -7.02
CA LEU A 166 6.60 -0.08 -8.25
C LEU A 166 7.90 -0.86 -8.02
N THR A 167 8.69 -0.55 -6.98
CA THR A 167 9.86 -1.36 -6.65
C THR A 167 9.52 -2.84 -6.45
N ARG A 168 8.28 -3.17 -6.06
CA ARG A 168 7.83 -4.56 -5.90
C ARG A 168 7.73 -5.30 -7.23
N ALA A 169 7.32 -4.61 -8.30
CA ALA A 169 7.32 -5.18 -9.65
C ALA A 169 8.75 -5.24 -10.21
N LEU A 170 9.55 -4.18 -10.00
CA LEU A 170 10.95 -4.13 -10.44
C LEU A 170 11.84 -5.20 -9.78
N LEU A 171 11.50 -5.63 -8.57
CA LEU A 171 12.12 -6.74 -7.86
C LEU A 171 11.51 -8.11 -8.19
N THR A 172 10.60 -8.18 -9.15
CA THR A 172 9.86 -9.41 -9.50
C THR A 172 9.19 -10.12 -8.29
N ALA A 173 8.87 -9.36 -7.25
CA ALA A 173 8.20 -9.86 -6.04
C ALA A 173 6.67 -9.87 -6.18
N HIS A 174 6.15 -8.99 -7.05
CA HIS A 174 4.75 -8.85 -7.42
C HIS A 174 4.64 -8.49 -8.90
N PHE A 175 3.51 -8.81 -9.52
CA PHE A 175 3.19 -8.31 -10.86
C PHE A 175 2.78 -6.83 -10.81
N LEU A 176 2.79 -6.15 -11.97
CA LEU A 176 2.34 -4.75 -12.06
C LEU A 176 0.88 -4.59 -11.61
N SER A 177 0.02 -5.50 -12.02
CA SER A 177 -1.38 -5.50 -11.62
C SER A 177 -1.55 -5.60 -10.10
N ASP A 178 -0.74 -6.43 -9.41
CA ASP A 178 -0.78 -6.57 -7.96
C ASP A 178 -0.50 -5.24 -7.27
N VAL A 179 0.48 -4.49 -7.81
CA VAL A 179 0.90 -3.18 -7.27
C VAL A 179 -0.20 -2.14 -7.43
N PHE A 180 -0.75 -1.99 -8.63
CA PHE A 180 -1.77 -0.99 -8.89
C PHE A 180 -3.07 -1.27 -8.13
N VAL A 181 -3.52 -2.53 -8.09
CA VAL A 181 -4.72 -2.88 -7.31
C VAL A 181 -4.47 -2.68 -5.82
N GLY A 182 -3.31 -3.09 -5.29
CA GLY A 182 -2.96 -2.86 -3.89
C GLY A 182 -2.95 -1.37 -3.51
N ALA A 183 -2.38 -0.52 -4.37
CA ALA A 183 -2.37 0.93 -4.20
C ALA A 183 -3.79 1.52 -4.23
N GLY A 184 -4.62 1.09 -5.18
CA GLY A 184 -6.01 1.53 -5.27
C GLY A 184 -6.83 1.18 -4.04
N ILE A 185 -6.69 -0.05 -3.52
CA ILE A 185 -7.33 -0.47 -2.26
C ILE A 185 -6.86 0.42 -1.10
N GLY A 186 -5.55 0.72 -1.01
CA GLY A 186 -5.01 1.62 0.01
C GLY A 186 -5.66 3.00 -0.01
N LEU A 187 -5.80 3.62 -1.20
CA LEU A 187 -6.49 4.90 -1.37
C LEU A 187 -7.93 4.85 -0.91
N LEU A 188 -8.69 3.84 -1.38
CA LEU A 188 -10.11 3.73 -1.08
C LEU A 188 -10.38 3.47 0.40
N CYS A 189 -9.62 2.56 1.02
CA CYS A 189 -9.78 2.26 2.45
C CYS A 189 -9.43 3.46 3.32
N THR A 190 -8.32 4.16 3.01
CA THR A 190 -7.94 5.35 3.77
C THR A 190 -8.96 6.46 3.61
N ARG A 191 -9.46 6.70 2.39
CA ARG A 191 -10.55 7.65 2.16
C ARG A 191 -11.78 7.33 3.01
N VAL A 192 -12.25 6.07 2.99
CA VAL A 192 -13.43 5.64 3.76
C VAL A 192 -13.22 5.89 5.26
N VAL A 193 -12.06 5.53 5.79
CA VAL A 193 -11.73 5.75 7.21
C VAL A 193 -11.70 7.23 7.55
N LEU A 194 -11.09 8.06 6.72
CA LEU A 194 -11.03 9.51 6.96
C LEU A 194 -12.41 10.15 6.92
N GLU A 195 -13.20 9.87 5.88
CA GLU A 195 -14.53 10.48 5.73
C GLU A 195 -15.51 10.11 6.86
N HIS A 196 -15.44 8.88 7.38
CA HIS A 196 -16.41 8.41 8.37
C HIS A 196 -15.97 8.59 9.81
N PHE A 197 -14.66 8.45 10.10
CA PHE A 197 -14.15 8.43 11.48
C PHE A 197 -13.24 9.63 11.82
N PHE A 198 -12.65 10.27 10.81
CA PHE A 198 -11.71 11.38 10.99
C PHE A 198 -11.96 12.52 10.00
N PRO A 199 -13.22 13.05 9.90
CA PRO A 199 -13.55 14.07 8.91
C PRO A 199 -12.70 15.34 9.04
N GLN A 200 -12.19 15.64 10.22
CA GLN A 200 -11.27 16.76 10.48
C GLN A 200 -9.89 16.61 9.81
N LEU A 201 -9.51 15.41 9.38
CA LEU A 201 -8.27 15.14 8.66
C LEU A 201 -8.44 15.18 7.14
N THR A 202 -9.68 15.32 6.66
CA THR A 202 -9.94 15.34 5.22
C THR A 202 -9.47 16.65 4.60
N GLN A 203 -8.95 16.56 3.38
CA GLN A 203 -8.64 17.72 2.56
C GLN A 203 -9.76 17.99 1.56
N PRO A 204 -9.96 19.24 1.09
CA PRO A 204 -11.06 19.58 0.18
C PRO A 204 -11.08 18.77 -1.13
N TRP A 205 -9.95 18.21 -1.50
CA TRP A 205 -9.77 17.40 -2.71
C TRP A 205 -9.74 15.86 -2.45
N PHE A 206 -9.89 15.41 -1.24
CA PHE A 206 -10.05 13.98 -0.91
C PHE A 206 -11.42 13.50 -1.39
#